data_8b729e4ecaeb8b8daf90ea2b0c8203c7
#
_entry.id   8b729e4ecaeb8b8daf90ea2b0c8203c7
#
_cell.length_a   1.000
_cell.length_b   1.000
_cell.length_c   1.000
_cell.angle_alpha   90.00
_cell.angle_beta   90.00
_cell.angle_gamma   90.00
#
_symmetry.space_group_name_H-M   'P 1'
#
loop_
_entity.id
_entity.type
_entity.pdbx_description
1 polymer ?
#
loop_
_entity_poly.entity_id
_entity_poly.type
_entity_poly.pdbx_seq_one_letter_code
_entity_poly.pdbx_strand_id
1 'polypeptide(L)'
;VALSQNPVDGFPAPISGGQDVAVPESAVIEPKGPMVDLVKEDDLMSAMAVRREVLPETRQSKTHKFMIGGHEGYLTVGLFPDGRPGEIFIKMSKEGSTLSGLIQGFCRAFSLALQHGLSVHDASDRFRGMRFEPMGPTNNPDIPEAASILDYVARYLQVNFVERVER
;
A
#
# COMPACT_ATOMS: atom_id res chain seq x y z
N VAL A 1 3.00 -4.92 -46.07
CA VAL A 1 1.93 -4.65 -45.13
C VAL A 1 2.35 -3.44 -44.34
N ALA A 2 1.72 -2.28 -44.60
CA ALA A 2 2.07 -0.98 -44.03
C ALA A 2 1.54 -0.83 -42.62
N LEU A 3 2.37 -0.42 -41.67
CA LEU A 3 2.00 -0.04 -40.33
C LEU A 3 1.40 1.38 -40.37
N SER A 4 0.14 1.49 -40.05
CA SER A 4 -0.59 2.76 -39.90
C SER A 4 -0.12 3.46 -38.62
N GLN A 5 0.49 4.63 -38.78
CA GLN A 5 0.77 5.56 -37.67
C GLN A 5 -0.45 6.45 -37.46
N ASN A 6 -1.09 6.34 -36.29
CA ASN A 6 -2.07 7.32 -35.85
C ASN A 6 -1.35 8.44 -35.08
N PRO A 7 -1.51 9.72 -35.45
CA PRO A 7 -1.03 10.84 -34.66
C PRO A 7 -1.98 11.08 -33.47
N VAL A 8 -1.41 11.20 -32.29
CA VAL A 8 -2.12 11.71 -31.09
C VAL A 8 -2.09 13.23 -31.13
N ASP A 9 -3.16 13.82 -31.66
CA ASP A 9 -3.46 15.24 -31.54
C ASP A 9 -4.06 15.54 -30.17
N GLY A 10 -3.54 16.56 -29.49
CA GLY A 10 -4.20 17.09 -28.29
C GLY A 10 -3.34 17.78 -27.24
N PHE A 11 -2.28 18.51 -27.64
CA PHE A 11 -1.72 19.52 -26.73
C PHE A 11 -2.14 20.92 -27.18
N PRO A 12 -2.78 21.74 -26.30
CA PRO A 12 -3.07 23.14 -26.64
C PRO A 12 -1.76 23.94 -26.75
N ALA A 13 -1.72 24.81 -27.76
CA ALA A 13 -0.60 25.70 -28.02
C ALA A 13 -0.38 26.73 -26.90
N PRO A 14 0.85 27.22 -26.68
CA PRO A 14 1.14 28.22 -25.67
C PRO A 14 0.50 29.57 -26.04
N ILE A 15 -0.19 30.17 -25.06
CA ILE A 15 -0.80 31.49 -25.19
C ILE A 15 0.33 32.53 -25.14
N SER A 16 0.65 33.12 -26.28
CA SER A 16 1.49 34.32 -26.38
C SER A 16 0.62 35.56 -26.14
N GLY A 17 0.87 36.26 -25.05
CA GLY A 17 0.18 37.53 -24.76
C GLY A 17 0.81 38.16 -23.54
N GLY A 18 2.03 38.71 -23.71
CA GLY A 18 2.69 39.53 -22.70
C GLY A 18 1.96 40.90 -22.63
N GLN A 19 1.47 41.27 -21.45
CA GLN A 19 1.32 42.66 -21.06
C GLN A 19 2.09 42.82 -19.74
N ASP A 20 3.18 43.59 -19.82
CA ASP A 20 3.94 44.05 -18.68
C ASP A 20 3.03 44.96 -17.81
N VAL A 21 2.53 44.37 -16.72
CA VAL A 21 1.90 45.17 -15.65
C VAL A 21 3.01 45.57 -14.70
N ALA A 22 3.42 46.85 -14.77
CA ALA A 22 4.35 47.44 -13.82
C ALA A 22 3.75 47.36 -12.41
N VAL A 23 4.40 46.59 -11.53
CA VAL A 23 4.11 46.55 -10.09
C VAL A 23 4.74 47.79 -9.43
N PRO A 24 4.01 48.62 -8.70
CA PRO A 24 4.61 49.80 -8.02
C PRO A 24 5.53 49.34 -6.89
N GLU A 25 6.72 49.90 -6.88
CA GLU A 25 7.85 49.64 -5.98
C GLU A 25 7.66 50.13 -4.53
N SER A 26 6.44 50.30 -4.03
CA SER A 26 6.21 50.83 -2.70
C SER A 26 5.15 50.08 -1.90
N ALA A 27 5.41 48.81 -1.62
CA ALA A 27 4.71 48.06 -0.57
C ALA A 27 5.58 46.98 0.02
N VAL A 28 6.77 47.32 0.50
CA VAL A 28 7.50 46.47 1.44
C VAL A 28 6.83 46.64 2.80
N ILE A 29 5.87 45.81 3.11
CA ILE A 29 5.29 45.71 4.46
C ILE A 29 6.30 44.90 5.27
N GLU A 30 7.12 45.60 6.09
CA GLU A 30 7.90 44.93 7.10
C GLU A 30 6.95 44.27 8.11
N PRO A 31 7.05 42.97 8.36
CA PRO A 31 6.24 42.31 9.38
C PRO A 31 6.78 42.71 10.78
N LYS A 32 6.14 43.65 11.45
CA LYS A 32 6.33 43.91 12.88
C LYS A 32 5.53 42.89 13.68
N GLY A 33 6.11 41.74 13.91
CA GLY A 33 5.65 40.72 14.83
C GLY A 33 6.79 39.89 15.37
N PRO A 34 6.65 39.20 16.53
CA PRO A 34 7.71 38.35 17.03
C PRO A 34 8.08 37.35 15.96
N MET A 35 9.37 37.26 15.65
CA MET A 35 9.94 36.35 14.67
C MET A 35 9.54 34.92 15.08
N VAL A 36 8.51 34.41 14.44
CA VAL A 36 8.19 32.99 14.50
C VAL A 36 9.39 32.34 13.84
N ASP A 37 10.18 31.57 14.60
CA ASP A 37 11.30 30.81 14.05
C ASP A 37 10.72 30.02 12.86
N LEU A 38 11.11 30.44 11.65
CA LEU A 38 10.79 29.75 10.42
C LEU A 38 11.44 28.37 10.54
N VAL A 39 10.65 27.39 10.93
CA VAL A 39 11.04 25.98 10.85
C VAL A 39 11.57 25.80 9.43
N LYS A 40 12.85 25.51 9.32
CA LYS A 40 13.49 25.36 8.01
C LYS A 40 12.71 24.35 7.21
N GLU A 41 12.45 24.63 5.94
CA GLU A 41 11.72 23.70 5.04
C GLU A 41 12.32 22.28 5.07
N ASP A 42 13.65 22.17 5.24
CA ASP A 42 14.36 20.90 5.39
C ASP A 42 13.94 20.14 6.66
N ASP A 43 13.65 20.83 7.76
CA ASP A 43 13.17 20.21 9.00
C ASP A 43 11.71 19.74 8.86
N LEU A 44 10.86 20.50 8.14
CA LEU A 44 9.50 20.10 7.80
C LEU A 44 9.49 18.89 6.86
N MET A 45 10.32 18.91 5.81
CA MET A 45 10.47 17.79 4.88
C MET A 45 11.01 16.56 5.59
N SER A 46 11.96 16.70 6.49
CA SER A 46 12.49 15.61 7.31
C SER A 46 11.45 15.05 8.30
N ALA A 47 10.61 15.91 8.89
CA ALA A 47 9.54 15.51 9.80
C ALA A 47 8.37 14.84 9.06
N MET A 48 8.13 15.18 7.79
CA MET A 48 7.11 14.57 6.93
C MET A 48 7.61 13.31 6.22
N ALA A 49 8.91 13.01 6.24
CA ALA A 49 9.44 11.79 5.67
C ALA A 49 8.91 10.58 6.45
N VAL A 50 8.07 9.77 5.79
CA VAL A 50 7.57 8.52 6.36
C VAL A 50 8.78 7.59 6.58
N ARG A 51 9.24 7.48 7.83
CA ARG A 51 10.34 6.58 8.19
C ARG A 51 9.82 5.16 8.29
N ARG A 52 10.59 4.22 7.73
CA ARG A 52 10.31 2.81 7.87
C ARG A 52 10.42 2.39 9.34
N GLU A 53 9.36 1.82 9.88
CA GLU A 53 9.38 1.13 11.17
C GLU A 53 9.93 -0.29 10.98
N VAL A 54 11.02 -0.61 11.65
CA VAL A 54 11.70 -1.92 11.52
C VAL A 54 11.16 -2.87 12.57
N LEU A 55 10.75 -4.07 12.15
CA LEU A 55 10.35 -5.14 13.06
C LEU A 55 11.54 -5.62 13.89
N PRO A 56 11.33 -5.98 15.19
CA PRO A 56 12.36 -6.63 16.00
C PRO A 56 12.84 -7.95 15.36
N GLU A 57 14.08 -8.34 15.59
CA GLU A 57 14.62 -9.62 15.10
C GLU A 57 13.80 -10.80 15.61
N THR A 58 13.45 -10.80 16.91
CA THR A 58 12.54 -11.78 17.52
C THR A 58 11.18 -11.10 17.73
N ARG A 59 10.13 -11.67 17.13
CA ARG A 59 8.78 -11.10 17.13
C ARG A 59 7.70 -12.15 17.17
N GLN A 60 6.53 -11.78 17.64
CA GLN A 60 5.35 -12.64 17.57
C GLN A 60 4.84 -12.74 16.14
N SER A 61 4.31 -13.91 15.80
CA SER A 61 3.64 -14.12 14.51
C SER A 61 2.42 -15.00 14.68
N LYS A 62 1.45 -14.85 13.75
CA LYS A 62 0.30 -15.74 13.62
C LYS A 62 0.41 -16.48 12.31
N THR A 63 0.42 -17.81 12.38
CA THR A 63 0.38 -18.66 11.19
C THR A 63 -1.02 -19.26 11.05
N HIS A 64 -1.63 -19.04 9.90
CA HIS A 64 -2.96 -19.50 9.53
C HIS A 64 -2.89 -20.42 8.32
N LYS A 65 -3.43 -21.61 8.46
CA LYS A 65 -3.59 -22.56 7.36
C LYS A 65 -4.92 -22.29 6.66
N PHE A 66 -4.91 -22.15 5.35
CA PHE A 66 -6.11 -21.92 4.56
C PHE A 66 -6.19 -22.85 3.35
N MET A 67 -7.37 -22.93 2.77
CA MET A 67 -7.63 -23.64 1.51
C MET A 67 -8.53 -22.79 0.62
N ILE A 68 -8.22 -22.70 -0.67
CA ILE A 68 -9.02 -21.99 -1.67
C ILE A 68 -9.16 -22.89 -2.90
N GLY A 69 -10.40 -23.26 -3.27
CA GLY A 69 -10.66 -24.10 -4.44
C GLY A 69 -9.88 -25.43 -4.43
N GLY A 70 -9.62 -26.01 -3.23
CA GLY A 70 -8.83 -27.23 -3.09
C GLY A 70 -7.30 -27.01 -3.01
N HIS A 71 -6.82 -25.77 -3.13
CA HIS A 71 -5.40 -25.42 -2.99
C HIS A 71 -5.10 -25.00 -1.55
N GLU A 72 -4.23 -25.75 -0.88
CA GLU A 72 -3.80 -25.50 0.48
C GLU A 72 -2.65 -24.48 0.54
N GLY A 73 -2.71 -23.57 1.51
CA GLY A 73 -1.67 -22.59 1.77
C GLY A 73 -1.54 -22.21 3.24
N TYR A 74 -0.48 -21.50 3.54
CA TYR A 74 -0.16 -20.95 4.86
C TYR A 74 0.11 -19.46 4.73
N LEU A 75 -0.56 -18.67 5.57
CA LEU A 75 -0.32 -17.25 5.75
C LEU A 75 0.34 -17.05 7.11
N THR A 76 1.53 -16.48 7.14
CA THR A 76 2.20 -16.05 8.37
C THR A 76 2.20 -14.53 8.42
N VAL A 77 1.70 -13.97 9.52
CA VAL A 77 1.65 -12.52 9.78
C VAL A 77 2.57 -12.23 10.96
N GLY A 78 3.68 -11.53 10.72
CA GLY A 78 4.58 -11.04 11.76
C GLY A 78 4.07 -9.72 12.33
N LEU A 79 4.17 -9.57 13.65
CA LEU A 79 3.54 -8.48 14.39
C LEU A 79 4.60 -7.55 14.99
N PHE A 80 4.30 -6.26 15.00
CA PHE A 80 4.97 -5.29 15.85
C PHE A 80 4.66 -5.55 17.34
N PRO A 81 5.44 -4.99 18.28
CA PRO A 81 5.19 -5.16 19.71
C PRO A 81 3.80 -4.70 20.17
N ASP A 82 3.18 -3.77 19.46
CA ASP A 82 1.84 -3.26 19.70
C ASP A 82 0.72 -4.15 19.10
N GLY A 83 1.09 -5.23 18.41
CA GLY A 83 0.15 -6.18 17.80
C GLY A 83 -0.27 -5.84 16.37
N ARG A 84 0.18 -4.71 15.80
CA ARG A 84 -0.07 -4.39 14.39
C ARG A 84 0.69 -5.34 13.46
N PRO A 85 0.11 -5.75 12.32
CA PRO A 85 0.84 -6.44 11.27
C PRO A 85 1.96 -5.58 10.69
N GLY A 86 3.16 -6.15 10.57
CA GLY A 86 4.32 -5.48 9.96
C GLY A 86 4.92 -6.25 8.80
N GLU A 87 4.58 -7.55 8.67
CA GLU A 87 4.99 -8.37 7.54
C GLU A 87 4.04 -9.52 7.31
N ILE A 88 4.02 -10.02 6.07
CA ILE A 88 3.28 -11.22 5.69
C ILE A 88 4.14 -12.16 4.87
N PHE A 89 3.89 -13.45 5.01
CA PHE A 89 4.45 -14.51 4.18
C PHE A 89 3.33 -15.44 3.76
N ILE A 90 3.29 -15.80 2.48
CA ILE A 90 2.33 -16.75 1.92
C ILE A 90 3.13 -17.89 1.31
N LYS A 91 2.75 -19.13 1.62
CA LYS A 91 3.28 -20.33 1.01
C LYS A 91 2.16 -21.25 0.60
N MET A 92 2.11 -21.61 -0.68
CA MET A 92 1.18 -22.60 -1.22
C MET A 92 1.83 -23.97 -1.21
N SER A 93 1.04 -25.03 -0.95
CA SER A 93 1.55 -26.42 -0.89
C SER A 93 1.95 -26.96 -2.26
N LYS A 94 1.28 -26.50 -3.32
CA LYS A 94 1.53 -26.91 -4.71
C LYS A 94 1.47 -25.69 -5.60
N GLU A 95 2.62 -25.17 -5.99
CA GLU A 95 2.74 -24.02 -6.88
C GLU A 95 3.95 -24.18 -7.80
N GLY A 96 3.84 -23.64 -9.01
CA GLY A 96 4.98 -23.49 -9.90
C GLY A 96 5.94 -22.37 -9.40
N SER A 97 7.18 -22.40 -9.87
CA SER A 97 8.21 -21.45 -9.47
C SER A 97 7.84 -19.98 -9.77
N THR A 98 7.14 -19.74 -10.86
CA THR A 98 6.69 -18.38 -11.25
C THR A 98 5.67 -17.83 -10.26
N LEU A 99 4.64 -18.62 -9.90
CA LEU A 99 3.63 -18.20 -8.94
C LEU A 99 4.25 -17.98 -7.55
N SER A 100 5.13 -18.89 -7.12
CA SER A 100 5.87 -18.75 -5.86
C SER A 100 6.69 -17.47 -5.83
N GLY A 101 7.42 -17.15 -6.91
CA GLY A 101 8.20 -15.93 -7.01
C GLY A 101 7.34 -14.65 -6.95
N LEU A 102 6.21 -14.63 -7.66
CA LEU A 102 5.27 -13.50 -7.63
C LEU A 102 4.64 -13.30 -6.26
N ILE A 103 4.21 -14.38 -5.60
CA ILE A 103 3.67 -14.32 -4.23
C ILE A 103 4.73 -13.77 -3.26
N GLN A 104 5.97 -14.24 -3.34
CA GLN A 104 7.06 -13.73 -2.47
C GLN A 104 7.35 -12.25 -2.75
N GLY A 105 7.36 -11.83 -4.01
CA GLY A 105 7.51 -10.42 -4.40
C GLY A 105 6.38 -9.56 -3.84
N PHE A 106 5.13 -10.01 -3.96
CA PHE A 106 3.97 -9.37 -3.36
C PHE A 106 4.11 -9.26 -1.84
N CYS A 107 4.40 -10.36 -1.14
CA CYS A 107 4.57 -10.35 0.32
C CYS A 107 5.64 -9.35 0.76
N ARG A 108 6.75 -9.27 0.05
CA ARG A 108 7.82 -8.31 0.35
C ARG A 108 7.36 -6.86 0.16
N ALA A 109 6.72 -6.55 -0.96
CA ALA A 109 6.21 -5.20 -1.24
C ALA A 109 5.12 -4.78 -0.24
N PHE A 110 4.19 -5.68 0.06
CA PHE A 110 3.13 -5.46 1.04
C PHE A 110 3.69 -5.22 2.45
N SER A 111 4.65 -6.04 2.89
CA SER A 111 5.33 -5.88 4.17
C SER A 111 6.06 -4.54 4.28
N LEU A 112 6.76 -4.12 3.22
CA LEU A 112 7.41 -2.81 3.19
C LEU A 112 6.38 -1.67 3.27
N ALA A 113 5.25 -1.78 2.60
CA ALA A 113 4.18 -0.78 2.68
C ALA A 113 3.62 -0.66 4.11
N LEU A 114 3.36 -1.77 4.81
CA LEU A 114 2.96 -1.77 6.21
C LEU A 114 4.00 -1.09 7.11
N GLN A 115 5.28 -1.40 6.90
CA GLN A 115 6.41 -0.82 7.65
C GLN A 115 6.61 0.69 7.37
N HIS A 116 6.08 1.19 6.25
CA HIS A 116 6.04 2.62 5.93
C HIS A 116 4.70 3.28 6.28
N GLY A 117 3.88 2.64 7.11
CA GLY A 117 2.69 3.23 7.68
C GLY A 117 1.41 3.06 6.86
N LEU A 118 1.41 2.23 5.81
CA LEU A 118 0.15 1.86 5.16
C LEU A 118 -0.72 1.09 6.17
N SER A 119 -1.95 1.55 6.39
CA SER A 119 -2.86 0.86 7.31
C SER A 119 -3.29 -0.50 6.75
N VAL A 120 -3.55 -1.47 7.64
CA VAL A 120 -4.08 -2.79 7.22
C VAL A 120 -5.43 -2.63 6.53
N HIS A 121 -6.26 -1.69 6.96
CA HIS A 121 -7.53 -1.37 6.34
C HIS A 121 -7.35 -0.94 4.87
N ASP A 122 -6.56 0.11 4.62
CA ASP A 122 -6.34 0.63 3.26
C ASP A 122 -5.67 -0.39 2.35
N ALA A 123 -4.70 -1.15 2.90
CA ALA A 123 -4.05 -2.23 2.18
C ALA A 123 -5.05 -3.32 1.78
N SER A 124 -5.90 -3.75 2.71
CA SER A 124 -6.89 -4.80 2.47
C SER A 124 -7.91 -4.38 1.42
N ASP A 125 -8.40 -3.16 1.47
CA ASP A 125 -9.40 -2.66 0.51
C ASP A 125 -8.88 -2.65 -0.93
N ARG A 126 -7.57 -2.45 -1.14
CA ARG A 126 -6.95 -2.46 -2.46
C ARG A 126 -6.87 -3.84 -3.11
N PHE A 127 -6.83 -4.89 -2.31
CA PHE A 127 -6.68 -6.27 -2.80
C PHE A 127 -7.98 -7.08 -2.73
N ARG A 128 -9.00 -6.58 -2.04
CA ARG A 128 -10.31 -7.19 -1.98
C ARG A 128 -10.96 -7.27 -3.35
N GLY A 129 -11.52 -8.44 -3.68
CA GLY A 129 -12.20 -8.67 -4.95
C GLY A 129 -11.28 -8.87 -6.16
N MET A 130 -9.96 -8.86 -6.00
CA MET A 130 -9.05 -9.25 -7.08
C MET A 130 -9.30 -10.70 -7.48
N ARG A 131 -9.51 -10.93 -8.77
CA ARG A 131 -9.93 -12.24 -9.32
C ARG A 131 -8.84 -12.87 -10.16
N PHE A 132 -8.34 -14.04 -9.72
CA PHE A 132 -7.43 -14.92 -10.47
C PHE A 132 -7.33 -16.29 -9.77
N GLU A 133 -6.87 -17.31 -10.48
CA GLU A 133 -6.69 -18.65 -9.94
C GLU A 133 -5.53 -18.76 -8.93
N PRO A 134 -5.66 -19.57 -7.84
CA PRO A 134 -6.84 -20.34 -7.47
C PRO A 134 -7.94 -19.47 -6.83
N MET A 135 -9.19 -19.77 -7.16
CA MET A 135 -10.39 -19.15 -6.58
C MET A 135 -11.41 -20.23 -6.20
N GLY A 136 -12.41 -19.88 -5.38
CA GLY A 136 -13.50 -20.78 -5.00
C GLY A 136 -13.73 -20.89 -3.51
N PRO A 137 -14.41 -21.97 -3.05
CA PRO A 137 -14.74 -22.17 -1.66
C PRO A 137 -13.50 -22.31 -0.79
N THR A 138 -13.60 -21.82 0.44
CA THR A 138 -12.53 -21.89 1.43
C THR A 138 -12.95 -22.76 2.63
N ASN A 139 -11.98 -23.07 3.48
CA ASN A 139 -12.22 -23.75 4.77
C ASN A 139 -12.43 -22.76 5.93
N ASN A 140 -12.50 -21.45 5.68
CA ASN A 140 -12.69 -20.43 6.69
C ASN A 140 -14.15 -19.98 6.73
N PRO A 141 -14.89 -20.18 7.84
CA PRO A 141 -16.29 -19.78 7.95
C PRO A 141 -16.53 -18.27 7.82
N ASP A 142 -15.56 -17.44 8.21
CA ASP A 142 -15.63 -15.98 8.07
C ASP A 142 -15.41 -15.52 6.62
N ILE A 143 -14.83 -16.38 5.77
CA ILE A 143 -14.52 -16.11 4.36
C ILE A 143 -14.90 -17.36 3.55
N PRO A 144 -16.17 -17.65 3.37
CA PRO A 144 -16.60 -18.94 2.77
C PRO A 144 -16.15 -19.13 1.32
N GLU A 145 -15.91 -18.04 0.60
CA GLU A 145 -15.45 -18.05 -0.79
C GLU A 145 -14.43 -16.94 -1.02
N ALA A 146 -13.41 -17.18 -1.84
CA ALA A 146 -12.42 -16.21 -2.23
C ALA A 146 -12.24 -16.16 -3.75
N ALA A 147 -12.08 -14.94 -4.28
CA ALA A 147 -11.87 -14.68 -5.69
C ALA A 147 -10.40 -14.87 -6.12
N SER A 148 -9.47 -14.92 -5.15
CA SER A 148 -8.05 -15.22 -5.34
C SER A 148 -7.36 -15.39 -3.99
N ILE A 149 -6.08 -15.75 -4.00
CA ILE A 149 -5.23 -15.77 -2.80
C ILE A 149 -5.15 -14.37 -2.18
N LEU A 150 -5.02 -13.31 -3.00
CA LEU A 150 -4.89 -11.94 -2.49
C LEU A 150 -6.20 -11.43 -1.90
N ASP A 151 -7.35 -11.76 -2.50
CA ASP A 151 -8.67 -11.46 -1.94
C ASP A 151 -8.86 -12.14 -0.58
N TYR A 152 -8.46 -13.41 -0.46
CA TYR A 152 -8.53 -14.14 0.79
C TYR A 152 -7.68 -13.48 1.88
N VAL A 153 -6.41 -13.20 1.58
CA VAL A 153 -5.47 -12.59 2.52
C VAL A 153 -5.96 -11.21 2.97
N ALA A 154 -6.46 -10.39 2.04
CA ALA A 154 -7.03 -9.08 2.35
C ALA A 154 -8.19 -9.18 3.36
N ARG A 155 -9.15 -10.07 3.11
CA ARG A 155 -10.28 -10.31 4.04
C ARG A 155 -9.83 -10.89 5.37
N TYR A 156 -8.88 -11.82 5.36
CA TYR A 156 -8.34 -12.39 6.60
C TYR A 156 -7.69 -11.33 7.47
N LEU A 157 -6.88 -10.45 6.88
CA LEU A 157 -6.25 -9.35 7.60
C LEU A 157 -7.30 -8.38 8.17
N GLN A 158 -8.32 -8.05 7.40
CA GLN A 158 -9.41 -7.16 7.83
C GLN A 158 -10.15 -7.74 9.04
N VAL A 159 -10.61 -8.98 8.95
CA VAL A 159 -11.35 -9.65 10.04
C VAL A 159 -10.50 -9.79 11.32
N ASN A 160 -9.22 -10.10 11.19
CA ASN A 160 -8.39 -10.45 12.33
C ASN A 160 -7.60 -9.29 12.95
N PHE A 161 -7.39 -8.19 12.22
CA PHE A 161 -6.53 -7.08 12.66
C PHE A 161 -7.18 -5.70 12.55
N VAL A 162 -8.32 -5.56 11.90
CA VAL A 162 -9.10 -4.32 11.86
C VAL A 162 -10.36 -4.46 12.71
N GLU A 163 -11.25 -5.36 12.36
CA GLU A 163 -12.57 -5.49 13.03
C GLU A 163 -12.50 -6.00 14.48
N ARG A 164 -11.41 -6.70 14.86
CA ARG A 164 -11.22 -7.17 16.25
C ARG A 164 -10.70 -6.10 17.20
N VAL A 165 -10.09 -5.03 16.69
CA VAL A 165 -9.59 -3.93 17.52
C VAL A 165 -10.73 -3.00 17.93
N GLU A 166 -11.84 -3.00 17.19
CA GLU A 166 -13.02 -2.16 17.44
C GLU A 166 -14.06 -2.82 18.38
N ARG A 167 -13.84 -4.07 18.82
CA ARG A 167 -14.68 -4.80 19.79
C ARG A 167 -14.02 -4.89 21.16
#